data_084f0efd61c10e984f463b8a97f3bba2
#
_entry.id   084f0efd61c10e984f463b8a97f3bba2
#
_cell.length_a   1.000
_cell.length_b   1.000
_cell.length_c   1.000
_cell.angle_alpha   90.00
_cell.angle_beta   90.00
_cell.angle_gamma   90.00
#
_symmetry.space_group_name_H-M   'P 1'
#
loop_
_entity.id
_entity.type
_entity.pdbx_description
1 polymer ?
#
loop_
_entity_poly.entity_id
_entity_poly.type
_entity_poly.pdbx_seq_one_letter_code
_entity_poly.pdbx_strand_id
1 'polypeptide(L)'
;MMKMTEEEVKDLLVKTNAIMNGHFLLTSGLHSPHYVEKFNVLQHPKYTQQLCEAMAEKFKDADIETVVGPMTGGILLAHETGKALGTRAIFTERVDGKMTFRRGFHLHPGERCLIVEDIVTTGGSIKEVIDVVKANGGIPVAVSMLVDRSGGKAEFGVPKDKVQALLHLTVPTYKPEECPLCKQGIPMTERGSHHLK
;
A
#
# COMPACT_ATOMS: atom_id res chain seq x y z
N MET A 1 -15.92 -0.41 -13.95
CA MET A 1 -14.59 -0.30 -13.30
C MET A 1 -13.52 -0.69 -14.30
N MET A 2 -12.35 -0.09 -14.22
CA MET A 2 -11.24 -0.32 -15.16
C MET A 2 -10.39 -1.51 -14.70
N LYS A 3 -9.97 -2.38 -15.64
CA LYS A 3 -8.90 -3.34 -15.39
C LYS A 3 -7.59 -2.74 -15.86
N MET A 4 -6.54 -2.95 -15.10
CA MET A 4 -5.18 -2.58 -15.48
C MET A 4 -4.27 -3.81 -15.38
N THR A 5 -3.38 -3.97 -16.35
CA THR A 5 -2.29 -4.93 -16.30
C THR A 5 -1.18 -4.43 -15.40
N GLU A 6 -0.31 -5.31 -14.90
CA GLU A 6 0.88 -4.90 -14.12
C GLU A 6 1.79 -3.93 -14.90
N GLU A 7 1.91 -4.12 -16.21
CA GLU A 7 2.71 -3.24 -17.09
C GLU A 7 2.11 -1.83 -17.14
N GLU A 8 0.80 -1.69 -17.34
CA GLU A 8 0.13 -0.38 -17.32
C GLU A 8 0.25 0.31 -15.96
N VAL A 9 0.17 -0.43 -14.86
CA VAL A 9 0.39 0.10 -13.52
C VAL A 9 1.83 0.59 -13.37
N LYS A 10 2.81 -0.23 -13.78
CA LYS A 10 4.23 0.12 -13.73
C LYS A 10 4.52 1.38 -14.57
N ASP A 11 4.02 1.45 -15.80
CA ASP A 11 4.19 2.60 -16.68
C ASP A 11 3.63 3.88 -16.06
N LEU A 12 2.46 3.77 -15.42
CA LEU A 12 1.85 4.90 -14.71
C LEU A 12 2.71 5.37 -13.54
N LEU A 13 3.27 4.44 -12.75
CA LEU A 13 4.16 4.76 -11.64
C LEU A 13 5.50 5.37 -12.12
N VAL A 14 6.05 4.89 -13.23
CA VAL A 14 7.25 5.47 -13.86
C VAL A 14 6.95 6.86 -14.40
N LYS A 15 5.86 7.02 -15.16
CA LYS A 15 5.43 8.30 -15.74
C LYS A 15 5.23 9.39 -14.68
N THR A 16 4.75 9.04 -13.51
CA THR A 16 4.55 9.97 -12.40
C THR A 16 5.78 10.15 -11.52
N ASN A 17 6.90 9.51 -11.88
CA ASN A 17 8.10 9.44 -11.05
C ASN A 17 7.84 8.84 -9.65
N ALA A 18 6.81 7.99 -9.52
CA ALA A 18 6.57 7.25 -8.29
C ALA A 18 7.57 6.10 -8.11
N ILE A 19 8.02 5.48 -9.22
CA ILE A 19 9.21 4.61 -9.23
C ILE A 19 10.39 5.46 -9.64
N MET A 20 11.33 5.66 -8.72
CA MET A 20 12.51 6.48 -8.90
C MET A 20 13.75 5.59 -9.09
N ASN A 21 14.64 5.99 -10.00
CA ASN A 21 15.95 5.38 -10.20
C ASN A 21 17.04 6.28 -9.61
N GLY A 22 18.02 5.69 -8.93
CA GLY A 22 19.11 6.44 -8.30
C GLY A 22 19.91 5.58 -7.33
N HIS A 23 20.48 6.21 -6.31
CA HIS A 23 21.14 5.53 -5.20
C HIS A 23 20.47 5.98 -3.89
N PHE A 24 19.71 5.09 -3.28
CA PHE A 24 18.88 5.43 -2.11
C PHE A 24 19.32 4.68 -0.87
N LEU A 25 19.37 5.41 0.27
CA LEU A 25 19.45 4.83 1.60
C LEU A 25 18.02 4.51 2.07
N LEU A 26 17.75 3.24 2.34
CA LEU A 26 16.47 2.78 2.87
C LEU A 26 16.46 2.89 4.39
N THR A 27 15.27 2.92 4.99
CA THR A 27 15.06 2.95 6.46
C THR A 27 15.71 1.78 7.18
N SER A 28 15.90 0.65 6.49
CA SER A 28 16.62 -0.53 6.99
C SER A 28 18.14 -0.37 7.05
N GLY A 29 18.70 0.74 6.56
CA GLY A 29 20.14 0.95 6.38
C GLY A 29 20.71 0.29 5.11
N LEU A 30 19.89 -0.42 4.33
CA LEU A 30 20.30 -0.98 3.05
C LEU A 30 20.26 0.06 1.95
N HIS A 31 21.07 -0.15 0.92
CA HIS A 31 21.11 0.67 -0.29
C HIS A 31 20.26 0.04 -1.40
N SER A 32 19.69 0.89 -2.26
CA SER A 32 18.88 0.42 -3.38
C SER A 32 19.04 1.33 -4.61
N PRO A 33 19.02 0.76 -5.84
CA PRO A 33 18.95 1.55 -7.06
C PRO A 33 17.55 2.12 -7.34
N HIS A 34 16.54 1.68 -6.57
CA HIS A 34 15.15 2.12 -6.75
C HIS A 34 14.51 2.54 -5.44
N TYR A 35 13.64 3.54 -5.53
CA TYR A 35 12.78 3.98 -4.44
C TYR A 35 11.35 4.18 -4.96
N VAL A 36 10.36 3.87 -4.14
CA VAL A 36 8.96 4.09 -4.49
C VAL A 36 8.42 5.24 -3.64
N GLU A 37 8.13 6.38 -4.30
CA GLU A 37 7.48 7.54 -3.69
C GLU A 37 6.02 7.59 -4.13
N LYS A 38 5.17 6.93 -3.36
CA LYS A 38 3.74 6.78 -3.65
C LYS A 38 2.99 8.08 -3.85
N PHE A 39 3.36 9.14 -3.13
CA PHE A 39 2.67 10.43 -3.24
C PHE A 39 2.92 11.12 -4.58
N ASN A 40 3.95 10.74 -5.33
CA ASN A 40 4.14 11.22 -6.69
C ASN A 40 3.01 10.79 -7.64
N VAL A 41 2.38 9.66 -7.41
CA VAL A 41 1.20 9.23 -8.17
C VAL A 41 -0.10 9.63 -7.47
N LEU A 42 -0.17 9.46 -6.14
CA LEU A 42 -1.41 9.70 -5.38
C LEU A 42 -1.84 11.18 -5.32
N GLN A 43 -0.92 12.12 -5.56
CA GLN A 43 -1.27 13.54 -5.71
C GLN A 43 -2.07 13.86 -6.97
N HIS A 44 -2.18 12.93 -7.92
CA HIS A 44 -2.93 13.09 -9.16
C HIS A 44 -4.27 12.34 -9.09
N PRO A 45 -5.40 13.02 -8.80
CA PRO A 45 -6.69 12.36 -8.58
C PRO A 45 -7.09 11.41 -9.70
N LYS A 46 -6.85 11.80 -10.97
CA LYS A 46 -7.16 10.96 -12.13
C LYS A 46 -6.43 9.60 -12.08
N TYR A 47 -5.17 9.60 -11.70
CA TYR A 47 -4.36 8.37 -11.65
C TYR A 47 -4.70 7.54 -10.41
N THR A 48 -4.94 8.21 -9.28
CA THR A 48 -5.42 7.55 -8.06
C THR A 48 -6.75 6.85 -8.30
N GLN A 49 -7.69 7.51 -8.99
CA GLN A 49 -8.96 6.91 -9.38
C GLN A 49 -8.76 5.65 -10.25
N GLN A 50 -7.92 5.73 -11.29
CA GLN A 50 -7.66 4.58 -12.17
C GLN A 50 -7.11 3.37 -11.42
N LEU A 51 -6.13 3.60 -10.54
CA LEU A 51 -5.54 2.56 -9.70
C LEU A 51 -6.57 1.96 -8.74
N CYS A 52 -7.37 2.79 -8.08
CA CYS A 52 -8.39 2.34 -7.13
C CYS A 52 -9.56 1.61 -7.82
N GLU A 53 -9.94 2.00 -9.03
CA GLU A 53 -10.90 1.23 -9.84
C GLU A 53 -10.35 -0.16 -10.19
N ALA A 54 -9.04 -0.27 -10.49
CA ALA A 54 -8.40 -1.56 -10.73
C ALA A 54 -8.31 -2.41 -9.44
N MET A 55 -8.09 -1.79 -8.28
CA MET A 55 -8.17 -2.46 -6.99
C MET A 55 -9.58 -2.98 -6.70
N ALA A 56 -10.59 -2.17 -6.97
CA ALA A 56 -11.99 -2.49 -6.73
C ALA A 56 -12.52 -3.61 -7.65
N GLU A 57 -12.08 -3.64 -8.91
CA GLU A 57 -12.61 -4.55 -9.94
C GLU A 57 -12.54 -6.03 -9.53
N LYS A 58 -11.48 -6.44 -8.83
CA LYS A 58 -11.33 -7.83 -8.35
C LYS A 58 -12.37 -8.20 -7.29
N PHE A 59 -12.86 -7.22 -6.54
CA PHE A 59 -13.70 -7.45 -5.36
C PHE A 59 -15.13 -6.93 -5.51
N LYS A 60 -15.55 -6.53 -6.72
CA LYS A 60 -16.88 -5.99 -6.98
C LYS A 60 -18.04 -6.93 -6.60
N ASP A 61 -17.79 -8.25 -6.64
CA ASP A 61 -18.76 -9.28 -6.31
C ASP A 61 -18.47 -9.95 -4.95
N ALA A 62 -17.69 -9.28 -4.08
CA ALA A 62 -17.24 -9.85 -2.82
C ALA A 62 -18.02 -9.36 -1.59
N ASP A 63 -19.17 -8.69 -1.81
CA ASP A 63 -20.02 -8.12 -0.75
C ASP A 63 -19.22 -7.29 0.27
N ILE A 64 -18.36 -6.38 -0.24
CA ILE A 64 -17.59 -5.46 0.59
C ILE A 64 -18.53 -4.36 1.10
N GLU A 65 -18.54 -4.13 2.40
CA GLU A 65 -19.35 -3.10 3.05
C GLU A 65 -18.51 -1.86 3.42
N THR A 66 -17.23 -2.08 3.75
CA THR A 66 -16.31 -1.01 4.12
C THR A 66 -14.90 -1.27 3.59
N VAL A 67 -14.28 -0.24 3.04
CA VAL A 67 -12.85 -0.24 2.69
C VAL A 67 -12.07 0.43 3.80
N VAL A 68 -10.98 -0.19 4.25
CA VAL A 68 -10.16 0.27 5.38
C VAL A 68 -8.71 0.40 4.93
N GLY A 69 -8.11 1.57 5.10
CA GLY A 69 -6.69 1.79 4.83
C GLY A 69 -5.95 2.42 6.02
N PRO A 70 -4.65 2.18 6.20
CA PRO A 70 -3.87 2.87 7.21
C PRO A 70 -3.49 4.28 6.74
N MET A 71 -3.36 5.21 7.66
CA MET A 71 -2.79 6.53 7.42
C MET A 71 -1.32 6.39 6.95
N THR A 72 -0.84 7.13 5.93
CA THR A 72 -1.45 8.29 5.27
C THR A 72 -1.94 7.93 3.85
N GLY A 73 -1.18 7.18 3.04
CA GLY A 73 -1.54 6.84 1.65
C GLY A 73 -2.81 6.00 1.55
N GLY A 74 -3.01 5.11 2.51
CA GLY A 74 -4.21 4.28 2.60
C GLY A 74 -5.52 5.06 2.74
N ILE A 75 -5.49 6.32 3.23
CA ILE A 75 -6.69 7.18 3.27
C ILE A 75 -7.22 7.44 1.86
N LEU A 76 -6.33 7.85 0.95
CA LEU A 76 -6.70 8.15 -0.44
C LEU A 76 -7.15 6.88 -1.16
N LEU A 77 -6.42 5.78 -0.94
CA LEU A 77 -6.76 4.49 -1.55
C LEU A 77 -8.09 3.96 -1.03
N ALA A 78 -8.35 4.03 0.28
CA ALA A 78 -9.61 3.58 0.85
C ALA A 78 -10.78 4.42 0.32
N HIS A 79 -10.64 5.74 0.27
CA HIS A 79 -11.69 6.65 -0.22
C HIS A 79 -12.04 6.36 -1.69
N GLU A 80 -11.06 6.33 -2.58
CA GLU A 80 -11.31 6.12 -4.01
C GLU A 80 -11.75 4.68 -4.32
N THR A 81 -11.21 3.67 -3.62
CA THR A 81 -11.66 2.27 -3.80
C THR A 81 -13.08 2.08 -3.27
N GLY A 82 -13.41 2.68 -2.12
CA GLY A 82 -14.77 2.66 -1.57
C GLY A 82 -15.77 3.35 -2.50
N LYS A 83 -15.40 4.51 -3.07
CA LYS A 83 -16.19 5.20 -4.10
C LYS A 83 -16.42 4.31 -5.31
N ALA A 84 -15.40 3.58 -5.79
CA ALA A 84 -15.53 2.68 -6.94
C ALA A 84 -16.44 1.48 -6.65
N LEU A 85 -16.42 0.96 -5.41
CA LEU A 85 -17.30 -0.14 -4.97
C LEU A 85 -18.70 0.34 -4.55
N GLY A 86 -18.91 1.66 -4.35
CA GLY A 86 -20.16 2.20 -3.82
C GLY A 86 -20.33 1.89 -2.32
N THR A 87 -19.23 1.75 -1.58
CA THR A 87 -19.22 1.36 -0.16
C THR A 87 -18.64 2.45 0.72
N ARG A 88 -18.76 2.27 2.04
CA ARG A 88 -18.13 3.12 3.03
C ARG A 88 -16.60 3.00 2.98
N ALA A 89 -15.89 4.07 3.31
CA ALA A 89 -14.44 4.09 3.44
C ALA A 89 -14.03 4.75 4.76
N ILE A 90 -13.13 4.10 5.49
CA ILE A 90 -12.57 4.58 6.75
C ILE A 90 -11.06 4.32 6.79
N PHE A 91 -10.39 4.88 7.78
CA PHE A 91 -8.96 4.66 7.93
C PHE A 91 -8.55 4.46 9.40
N THR A 92 -7.39 3.83 9.57
CA THR A 92 -6.72 3.71 10.86
C THR A 92 -5.57 4.70 10.95
N GLU A 93 -5.29 5.16 12.17
CA GLU A 93 -4.14 6.00 12.48
C GLU A 93 -3.38 5.46 13.68
N ARG A 94 -2.10 5.83 13.82
CA ARG A 94 -1.30 5.43 14.98
C ARG A 94 -1.46 6.44 16.11
N VAL A 95 -1.76 5.92 17.30
CA VAL A 95 -1.75 6.66 18.54
C VAL A 95 -0.86 5.92 19.52
N ASP A 96 0.15 6.60 20.03
CA ASP A 96 1.16 5.99 20.93
C ASP A 96 1.75 4.68 20.37
N GLY A 97 2.04 4.70 19.07
CA GLY A 97 2.61 3.54 18.34
C GLY A 97 1.62 2.44 17.98
N LYS A 98 0.37 2.50 18.42
CA LYS A 98 -0.65 1.50 18.14
C LYS A 98 -1.62 1.94 17.05
N MET A 99 -1.89 1.04 16.10
CA MET A 99 -2.91 1.25 15.07
C MET A 99 -4.30 1.22 15.71
N THR A 100 -5.18 2.18 15.35
CA THR A 100 -6.53 2.26 15.92
C THR A 100 -7.49 3.02 15.02
N PHE A 101 -8.80 2.81 15.18
CA PHE A 101 -9.83 3.70 14.67
C PHE A 101 -9.95 4.94 15.56
N ARG A 102 -10.12 6.09 14.92
CA ARG A 102 -10.46 7.37 15.57
C ARG A 102 -11.56 8.09 14.78
N ARG A 103 -11.76 9.36 15.05
CA ARG A 103 -12.71 10.21 14.30
C ARG A 103 -14.18 9.72 14.36
N GLY A 104 -14.53 8.90 15.36
CA GLY A 104 -15.84 8.29 15.43
C GLY A 104 -16.05 7.11 14.49
N PHE A 105 -15.00 6.62 13.83
CA PHE A 105 -15.10 5.42 13.02
C PHE A 105 -15.39 4.20 13.88
N HIS A 106 -16.36 3.41 13.45
CA HIS A 106 -16.75 2.15 14.07
C HIS A 106 -17.18 1.17 12.98
N LEU A 107 -17.19 -0.10 13.31
CA LEU A 107 -17.71 -1.17 12.47
C LEU A 107 -18.94 -1.80 13.15
N HIS A 108 -19.86 -2.29 12.33
CA HIS A 108 -20.96 -3.12 12.81
C HIS A 108 -20.46 -4.56 12.98
N PRO A 109 -21.04 -5.35 13.91
CA PRO A 109 -20.69 -6.76 14.05
C PRO A 109 -20.87 -7.53 12.73
N GLY A 110 -19.83 -8.19 12.28
CA GLY A 110 -19.81 -8.94 11.03
C GLY A 110 -19.57 -8.12 9.75
N GLU A 111 -19.34 -6.81 9.85
CA GLU A 111 -19.12 -5.93 8.68
C GLU A 111 -17.93 -6.38 7.85
N ARG A 112 -18.16 -6.58 6.56
CA ARG A 112 -17.18 -7.17 5.61
C ARG A 112 -16.22 -6.10 5.09
N CYS A 113 -14.95 -6.22 5.44
CA CYS A 113 -13.95 -5.20 5.17
C CYS A 113 -12.94 -5.64 4.11
N LEU A 114 -12.72 -4.76 3.10
CA LEU A 114 -11.54 -4.80 2.23
C LEU A 114 -10.44 -3.93 2.84
N ILE A 115 -9.27 -4.50 3.04
CA ILE A 115 -8.11 -3.75 3.52
C ILE A 115 -7.29 -3.30 2.31
N VAL A 116 -6.92 -2.02 2.26
CA VAL A 116 -6.10 -1.46 1.19
C VAL A 116 -4.81 -0.83 1.72
N GLU A 117 -3.73 -0.93 0.95
CA GLU A 117 -2.43 -0.37 1.31
C GLU A 117 -1.69 0.15 0.07
N ASP A 118 -0.81 1.10 0.26
CA ASP A 118 0.00 1.64 -0.83
C ASP A 118 1.19 0.73 -1.17
N ILE A 119 2.07 0.43 -0.23
CA ILE A 119 3.27 -0.38 -0.45
C ILE A 119 3.42 -1.41 0.67
N VAL A 120 3.50 -2.66 0.29
CA VAL A 120 3.75 -3.76 1.22
C VAL A 120 5.19 -4.24 1.11
N THR A 121 5.91 -4.24 2.21
CA THR A 121 7.25 -4.85 2.34
C THR A 121 7.18 -6.12 3.20
N THR A 122 6.90 -5.98 4.47
CA THR A 122 6.74 -7.10 5.42
C THR A 122 5.28 -7.44 5.69
N GLY A 123 4.37 -6.54 5.34
CA GLY A 123 2.93 -6.67 5.61
C GLY A 123 2.51 -6.29 7.03
N GLY A 124 3.42 -5.71 7.84
CA GLY A 124 3.13 -5.36 9.23
C GLY A 124 1.94 -4.42 9.38
N SER A 125 1.89 -3.32 8.62
CA SER A 125 0.79 -2.35 8.68
C SER A 125 -0.57 -2.99 8.36
N ILE A 126 -0.64 -3.83 7.32
CA ILE A 126 -1.87 -4.54 6.96
C ILE A 126 -2.33 -5.46 8.10
N LYS A 127 -1.40 -6.20 8.71
CA LYS A 127 -1.72 -7.07 9.86
C LYS A 127 -2.30 -6.29 11.03
N GLU A 128 -1.69 -5.14 11.36
CA GLU A 128 -2.23 -4.25 12.39
C GLU A 128 -3.64 -3.74 12.06
N VAL A 129 -3.90 -3.36 10.80
CA VAL A 129 -5.25 -2.95 10.36
C VAL A 129 -6.24 -4.11 10.48
N ILE A 130 -5.86 -5.31 10.09
CA ILE A 130 -6.67 -6.52 10.22
C ILE A 130 -7.02 -6.79 11.70
N ASP A 131 -6.05 -6.64 12.60
CA ASP A 131 -6.28 -6.80 14.03
C ASP A 131 -7.24 -5.75 14.58
N VAL A 132 -7.11 -4.49 14.14
CA VAL A 132 -8.06 -3.41 14.49
C VAL A 132 -9.47 -3.73 13.98
N VAL A 133 -9.62 -4.18 12.74
CA VAL A 133 -10.91 -4.55 12.15
C VAL A 133 -11.57 -5.67 12.96
N LYS A 134 -10.83 -6.74 13.27
CA LYS A 134 -11.32 -7.86 14.08
C LYS A 134 -11.71 -7.43 15.50
N ALA A 135 -10.86 -6.63 16.15
CA ALA A 135 -11.10 -6.12 17.50
C ALA A 135 -12.36 -5.23 17.58
N ASN A 136 -12.78 -4.64 16.47
CA ASN A 136 -13.98 -3.82 16.36
C ASN A 136 -15.18 -4.58 15.75
N GLY A 137 -15.14 -5.91 15.70
CA GLY A 137 -16.24 -6.76 15.27
C GLY A 137 -16.39 -6.94 13.76
N GLY A 138 -15.51 -6.35 12.94
CA GLY A 138 -15.52 -6.53 11.48
C GLY A 138 -14.84 -7.82 11.02
N ILE A 139 -15.10 -8.20 9.79
CA ILE A 139 -14.51 -9.37 9.11
C ILE A 139 -13.60 -8.89 7.97
N PRO A 140 -12.27 -9.00 8.08
CA PRO A 140 -11.37 -8.74 6.96
C PRO A 140 -11.52 -9.87 5.93
N VAL A 141 -12.15 -9.58 4.80
CA VAL A 141 -12.46 -10.59 3.77
C VAL A 141 -11.49 -10.58 2.60
N ALA A 142 -10.80 -9.46 2.37
CA ALA A 142 -9.85 -9.32 1.28
C ALA A 142 -8.80 -8.26 1.58
N VAL A 143 -7.68 -8.32 0.85
CA VAL A 143 -6.59 -7.35 0.90
C VAL A 143 -6.23 -6.93 -0.52
N SER A 144 -6.09 -5.63 -0.76
CA SER A 144 -5.58 -5.08 -2.02
C SER A 144 -4.47 -4.07 -1.75
N MET A 145 -3.39 -4.14 -2.53
CA MET A 145 -2.26 -3.23 -2.41
C MET A 145 -1.84 -2.69 -3.78
N LEU A 146 -1.34 -1.47 -3.78
CA LEU A 146 -0.82 -0.88 -5.01
C LEU A 146 0.47 -1.57 -5.43
N VAL A 147 1.45 -1.69 -4.51
CA VAL A 147 2.74 -2.33 -4.80
C VAL A 147 3.08 -3.37 -3.75
N ASP A 148 3.29 -4.61 -4.17
CA ASP A 148 3.89 -5.67 -3.34
C ASP A 148 5.40 -5.74 -3.57
N ARG A 149 6.16 -5.48 -2.52
CA ARG A 149 7.61 -5.63 -2.46
C ARG A 149 8.05 -6.78 -1.55
N SER A 150 7.11 -7.57 -1.03
CA SER A 150 7.41 -8.72 -0.17
C SER A 150 7.92 -9.93 -0.94
N GLY A 151 7.83 -9.89 -2.28
CA GLY A 151 8.07 -11.05 -3.14
C GLY A 151 7.01 -12.14 -2.96
N GLY A 152 5.78 -11.76 -2.62
CA GLY A 152 4.66 -12.69 -2.39
C GLY A 152 4.73 -13.44 -1.06
N LYS A 153 5.63 -13.04 -0.15
CA LYS A 153 5.86 -13.72 1.15
C LYS A 153 4.97 -13.18 2.26
N ALA A 154 4.35 -12.02 2.07
CA ALA A 154 3.48 -11.45 3.10
C ALA A 154 2.17 -12.26 3.20
N GLU A 155 1.85 -12.69 4.41
CA GLU A 155 0.62 -13.42 4.72
C GLU A 155 -0.27 -12.57 5.64
N PHE A 156 -1.58 -12.54 5.35
CA PHE A 156 -2.53 -11.63 6.00
C PHE A 156 -3.65 -12.36 6.76
N GLY A 157 -3.64 -13.70 6.77
CA GLY A 157 -4.70 -14.48 7.41
C GLY A 157 -6.04 -14.44 6.65
N VAL A 158 -6.01 -14.01 5.39
CA VAL A 158 -7.11 -14.16 4.42
C VAL A 158 -6.67 -15.14 3.31
N PRO A 159 -7.60 -15.81 2.60
CA PRO A 159 -7.26 -16.71 1.50
C PRO A 159 -6.41 -16.02 0.43
N LYS A 160 -5.47 -16.72 -0.16
CA LYS A 160 -4.54 -16.15 -1.17
C LYS A 160 -5.27 -15.57 -2.39
N ASP A 161 -6.36 -16.18 -2.83
CA ASP A 161 -7.21 -15.68 -3.92
C ASP A 161 -7.94 -14.39 -3.56
N LYS A 162 -7.99 -14.02 -2.28
CA LYS A 162 -8.52 -12.76 -1.75
C LYS A 162 -7.45 -11.69 -1.50
N VAL A 163 -6.22 -11.96 -1.90
CA VAL A 163 -5.12 -10.98 -1.88
C VAL A 163 -4.83 -10.53 -3.31
N GLN A 164 -4.66 -9.21 -3.49
CA GLN A 164 -4.29 -8.60 -4.77
C GLN A 164 -3.17 -7.59 -4.57
N ALA A 165 -2.14 -7.67 -5.42
CA ALA A 165 -1.26 -6.55 -5.72
C ALA A 165 -1.53 -6.08 -7.15
N LEU A 166 -1.54 -4.76 -7.39
CA LEU A 166 -1.60 -4.23 -8.75
C LEU A 166 -0.24 -4.34 -9.43
N LEU A 167 0.85 -4.25 -8.66
CA LEU A 167 2.22 -4.42 -9.14
C LEU A 167 3.04 -5.23 -8.14
N HIS A 168 3.72 -6.27 -8.63
CA HIS A 168 4.78 -6.96 -7.88
C HIS A 168 6.12 -6.35 -8.27
N LEU A 169 6.83 -5.75 -7.30
CA LEU A 169 8.08 -5.05 -7.56
C LEU A 169 9.21 -5.63 -6.73
N THR A 170 10.07 -6.41 -7.35
CA THR A 170 11.32 -6.84 -6.73
C THR A 170 12.36 -5.74 -6.88
N VAL A 171 12.79 -5.19 -5.76
CA VAL A 171 13.80 -4.13 -5.72
C VAL A 171 15.06 -4.71 -5.09
N PRO A 172 16.19 -4.75 -5.81
CA PRO A 172 17.44 -5.21 -5.24
C PRO A 172 17.88 -4.27 -4.11
N THR A 173 18.37 -4.87 -3.04
CA THR A 173 18.94 -4.15 -1.91
C THR A 173 20.32 -4.68 -1.58
N TYR A 174 21.21 -3.82 -1.14
CA TYR A 174 22.61 -4.12 -0.88
C TYR A 174 22.99 -3.60 0.50
N LYS A 175 23.87 -4.30 1.19
CA LYS A 175 24.58 -3.74 2.33
C LYS A 175 25.54 -2.64 1.85
N PRO A 176 25.83 -1.61 2.67
CA PRO A 176 26.71 -0.51 2.25
C PRO A 176 28.04 -0.97 1.67
N GLU A 177 28.68 -1.95 2.31
CA GLU A 177 29.98 -2.53 1.92
C GLU A 177 29.94 -3.31 0.60
N GLU A 178 28.77 -3.83 0.22
CA GLU A 178 28.55 -4.64 -1.00
C GLU A 178 27.92 -3.84 -2.14
N CYS A 179 27.49 -2.59 -1.87
CA CYS A 179 26.70 -1.79 -2.80
C CYS A 179 27.49 -1.43 -4.07
N PRO A 180 27.02 -1.86 -5.25
CA PRO A 180 27.69 -1.53 -6.51
C PRO A 180 27.64 -0.03 -6.83
N LEU A 181 26.60 0.68 -6.36
CA LEU A 181 26.43 2.11 -6.59
C LEU A 181 27.45 2.93 -5.78
N CYS A 182 27.74 2.51 -4.54
CA CYS A 182 28.84 3.08 -3.73
C CYS A 182 30.18 2.92 -4.45
N LYS A 183 30.45 1.72 -4.97
CA LYS A 183 31.70 1.42 -5.70
C LYS A 183 31.86 2.25 -6.98
N GLN A 184 30.75 2.67 -7.58
CA GLN A 184 30.71 3.54 -8.76
C GLN A 184 30.74 5.04 -8.40
N GLY A 185 30.76 5.40 -7.11
CA GLY A 185 30.76 6.78 -6.65
C GLY A 185 29.45 7.54 -6.94
N ILE A 186 28.34 6.83 -7.15
CA ILE A 186 27.03 7.46 -7.39
C ILE A 186 26.55 8.10 -6.09
N PRO A 187 26.24 9.41 -6.07
CA PRO A 187 25.79 10.11 -4.87
C PRO A 187 24.53 9.46 -4.27
N MET A 188 24.52 9.29 -2.96
CA MET A 188 23.37 8.71 -2.24
C MET A 188 22.33 9.77 -1.92
N THR A 189 21.06 9.41 -2.07
CA THR A 189 19.92 10.22 -1.69
C THR A 189 19.19 9.56 -0.51
N GLU A 190 19.02 10.30 0.58
CA GLU A 190 18.20 9.87 1.70
C GLU A 190 16.73 10.20 1.43
N ARG A 191 15.85 9.24 1.66
CA ARG A 191 14.40 9.37 1.52
C ARG A 191 13.71 8.61 2.64
N GLY A 192 12.54 9.10 3.07
CA GLY A 192 11.71 8.46 4.08
C GLY A 192 11.34 9.43 5.21
N SER A 193 10.22 9.16 5.88
CA SER A 193 9.65 10.01 6.93
C SER A 193 10.49 10.10 8.21
N HIS A 194 11.50 9.25 8.37
CA HIS A 194 12.34 9.24 9.58
C HIS A 194 13.50 10.27 9.54
N HIS A 195 13.73 10.93 8.41
CA HIS A 195 14.81 11.92 8.25
C HIS A 195 14.32 13.37 8.25
N LEU A 196 13.01 13.60 8.42
CA LEU A 196 12.46 14.92 8.67
C LEU A 196 12.51 15.19 10.18
N LYS A 197 13.63 15.79 10.63
CA LYS A 197 13.70 16.43 11.94
C LYS A 197 13.11 17.84 11.86
#